data_046d5226a06b0164cf0cd833752358d2
#
_entry.id   046d5226a06b0164cf0cd833752358d2
#
_cell.length_a   1.000
_cell.length_b   1.000
_cell.length_c   1.000
_cell.angle_alpha   90.00
_cell.angle_beta   90.00
_cell.angle_gamma   90.00
#
_symmetry.space_group_name_H-M   'P 1'
#
loop_
_entity.id
_entity.type
_entity.pdbx_description
1 polymer ?
#
loop_
_entity_poly.entity_id
_entity_poly.type
_entity_poly.pdbx_seq_one_letter_code
_entity_poly.pdbx_strand_id
1 'polypeptide(L)'
;IGVRLVGSEMCIRDRNMDLPRKVRYKVRKRKPSVRVDKQCHLGRTYEDFLEYTAANPDVPIVEIDSVEGRKGGKVLLTVFFRNSTLMLAFLRDRNTARSVTEVFEWLYETLGHEQYCRLFPIILTDRGSEFTDPVSIECTELGEVRSRVFYCNPQRSDQKGSCEVTHEFIRRILPKGTSFDHLQQSDILLMMSHINSYTRKKLNNQSAHRLFSFLYGDTILPSLGIQEIPANDINLTPRLLKK
;
A
#
# COMPACT_ATOMS: atom_id res chain seq x y z
N ILE A 1 37.27 -15.64 34.11
CA ILE A 1 36.00 -15.74 34.87
C ILE A 1 34.93 -14.81 34.28
N GLY A 2 35.29 -13.60 33.81
CA GLY A 2 34.34 -12.65 33.27
C GLY A 2 33.65 -13.08 31.95
N VAL A 3 34.37 -13.80 31.11
CA VAL A 3 33.84 -14.25 29.80
C VAL A 3 32.81 -15.38 29.95
N ARG A 4 32.93 -16.24 30.91
CA ARG A 4 31.96 -17.33 31.17
C ARG A 4 30.67 -16.82 31.80
N LEU A 5 30.73 -15.80 32.67
CA LEU A 5 29.56 -15.21 33.31
C LEU A 5 28.68 -14.44 32.28
N VAL A 6 29.30 -13.75 31.35
CA VAL A 6 28.56 -12.96 30.34
C VAL A 6 27.93 -13.85 29.26
N GLY A 7 28.57 -14.98 28.90
CA GLY A 7 28.09 -15.83 27.80
C GLY A 7 27.05 -16.88 28.17
N SER A 8 27.21 -17.56 29.32
CA SER A 8 26.37 -18.71 29.65
C SER A 8 25.28 -18.46 30.67
N GLU A 9 25.53 -17.63 31.69
CA GLU A 9 24.50 -17.38 32.71
C GLU A 9 23.55 -16.27 32.35
N MET A 10 23.97 -15.24 31.59
CA MET A 10 23.04 -14.25 31.04
C MET A 10 22.08 -14.89 30.03
N CYS A 11 22.55 -15.81 29.18
CA CYS A 11 21.67 -16.54 28.25
C CYS A 11 20.71 -17.50 28.95
N ILE A 12 21.02 -17.96 30.18
CA ILE A 12 20.12 -18.85 30.94
C ILE A 12 19.10 -18.04 31.75
N ARG A 13 19.44 -16.87 32.25
CA ARG A 13 18.51 -15.99 32.97
C ARG A 13 17.67 -15.11 32.07
N ASP A 14 18.25 -14.58 31.00
CA ASP A 14 17.54 -13.82 29.98
C ASP A 14 16.99 -14.72 28.89
N ARG A 15 16.23 -15.72 29.28
CA ARG A 15 15.37 -16.39 28.31
C ARG A 15 14.50 -15.31 27.69
N ASN A 16 14.35 -15.42 26.39
CA ASN A 16 13.41 -14.60 25.64
C ASN A 16 12.01 -14.41 26.30
N MET A 17 11.69 -15.18 27.36
CA MET A 17 10.50 -15.10 28.21
C MET A 17 10.55 -13.96 29.24
N ASP A 18 11.76 -13.57 29.65
CA ASP A 18 11.97 -12.56 30.71
C ASP A 18 12.06 -11.12 30.15
N LEU A 19 12.08 -10.97 28.83
CA LEU A 19 12.03 -9.66 28.18
C LEU A 19 10.65 -9.02 28.38
N PRO A 20 10.56 -7.78 28.88
CA PRO A 20 9.29 -7.10 29.19
C PRO A 20 8.28 -7.08 28.04
N ARG A 21 8.75 -7.14 26.79
CA ARG A 21 7.91 -7.21 25.61
C ARG A 21 7.42 -8.62 25.28
N LYS A 22 8.09 -9.68 25.69
CA LYS A 22 7.73 -11.07 25.35
C LYS A 22 6.71 -11.68 26.31
N VAL A 23 6.70 -11.27 27.55
CA VAL A 23 5.63 -11.63 28.51
C VAL A 23 4.24 -11.19 28.01
N ARG A 24 4.19 -10.19 27.14
CA ARG A 24 2.97 -9.70 26.48
C ARG A 24 2.60 -10.43 25.18
N TYR A 25 3.48 -11.32 24.66
CA TYR A 25 3.17 -12.12 23.48
C TYR A 25 2.27 -13.30 23.85
N LYS A 26 0.96 -13.13 23.70
CA LYS A 26 0.04 -14.28 23.65
C LYS A 26 0.46 -15.13 22.46
N VAL A 27 0.70 -16.43 22.69
CA VAL A 27 0.91 -17.39 21.60
C VAL A 27 -0.25 -17.26 20.63
N ARG A 28 -0.01 -16.74 19.44
CA ARG A 28 -1.04 -16.65 18.41
C ARG A 28 -1.40 -18.07 18.00
N LYS A 29 -2.59 -18.55 18.38
CA LYS A 29 -3.14 -19.75 17.76
C LYS A 29 -3.18 -19.48 16.26
N ARG A 30 -2.52 -20.34 15.47
CA ARG A 30 -2.59 -20.27 14.00
C ARG A 30 -4.06 -20.26 13.62
N LYS A 31 -4.54 -19.17 13.06
CA LYS A 31 -5.87 -19.18 12.43
C LYS A 31 -5.77 -20.07 11.22
N PRO A 32 -6.79 -20.91 10.96
CA PRO A 32 -6.83 -21.62 9.69
C PRO A 32 -6.71 -20.58 8.57
N SER A 33 -5.77 -20.78 7.67
CA SER A 33 -5.64 -19.94 6.48
C SER A 33 -6.93 -20.12 5.68
N VAL A 34 -7.59 -19.01 5.40
CA VAL A 34 -8.68 -19.00 4.42
C VAL A 34 -8.07 -19.55 3.13
N ARG A 35 -8.60 -20.66 2.63
CA ARG A 35 -8.19 -21.20 1.33
C ARG A 35 -8.69 -20.22 0.27
N VAL A 36 -7.79 -19.35 -0.18
CA VAL A 36 -8.02 -18.51 -1.35
C VAL A 36 -7.99 -19.44 -2.56
N ASP A 37 -8.95 -19.27 -3.48
CA ASP A 37 -8.94 -19.99 -4.73
C ASP A 37 -7.63 -19.71 -5.46
N LYS A 38 -6.88 -20.77 -5.74
CA LYS A 38 -5.57 -20.67 -6.38
C LYS A 38 -5.66 -20.30 -7.87
N GLN A 39 -6.83 -20.40 -8.47
CA GLN A 39 -7.02 -20.13 -9.90
C GLN A 39 -6.74 -18.66 -10.25
N CYS A 40 -7.05 -17.71 -9.36
CA CYS A 40 -6.77 -16.29 -9.58
C CYS A 40 -5.26 -15.99 -9.70
N HIS A 41 -4.37 -16.90 -9.23
CA HIS A 41 -2.92 -16.71 -9.28
C HIS A 41 -2.24 -17.36 -10.48
N LEU A 42 -2.97 -18.12 -11.31
CA LEU A 42 -2.41 -18.78 -12.49
C LEU A 42 -1.97 -17.73 -13.53
N GLY A 43 -0.70 -17.78 -13.96
CA GLY A 43 -0.10 -16.80 -14.87
C GLY A 43 0.06 -15.40 -14.26
N ARG A 44 -0.02 -15.28 -12.91
CA ARG A 44 0.11 -14.02 -12.17
C ARG A 44 1.01 -14.17 -10.94
N THR A 45 1.93 -15.12 -10.97
CA THR A 45 2.89 -15.33 -9.89
C THR A 45 3.95 -14.23 -9.85
N TYR A 46 4.77 -14.21 -8.80
CA TYR A 46 5.89 -13.25 -8.73
C TYR A 46 6.96 -13.57 -9.78
N GLU A 47 7.11 -14.84 -10.13
CA GLU A 47 7.97 -15.31 -11.21
C GLU A 47 7.50 -14.77 -12.57
N ASP A 48 6.18 -14.85 -12.86
CA ASP A 48 5.58 -14.26 -14.06
C ASP A 48 5.77 -12.73 -14.09
N PHE A 49 5.68 -12.06 -12.92
CA PHE A 49 5.96 -10.64 -12.78
C PHE A 49 7.41 -10.31 -13.15
N LEU A 50 8.38 -11.08 -12.68
CA LEU A 50 9.79 -10.85 -13.00
C LEU A 50 10.08 -11.05 -14.50
N GLU A 51 9.51 -12.08 -15.09
CA GLU A 51 9.63 -12.33 -16.53
C GLU A 51 9.01 -11.19 -17.35
N TYR A 52 7.80 -10.77 -16.99
CA TYR A 52 7.11 -9.69 -17.67
C TYR A 52 7.86 -8.35 -17.56
N THR A 53 8.36 -8.01 -16.39
CA THR A 53 9.11 -6.76 -16.18
C THR A 53 10.50 -6.80 -16.83
N ALA A 54 11.14 -7.96 -16.92
CA ALA A 54 12.39 -8.11 -17.65
C ALA A 54 12.20 -7.87 -19.16
N ALA A 55 11.07 -8.30 -19.71
CA ALA A 55 10.71 -8.04 -21.11
C ALA A 55 10.22 -6.60 -21.36
N ASN A 56 9.79 -5.88 -20.31
CA ASN A 56 9.23 -4.54 -20.38
C ASN A 56 9.82 -3.63 -19.29
N PRO A 57 11.11 -3.25 -19.35
CA PRO A 57 11.83 -2.61 -18.24
C PRO A 57 11.33 -1.18 -17.92
N ASP A 58 10.77 -0.48 -18.90
CA ASP A 58 10.32 0.92 -18.76
C ASP A 58 8.87 1.05 -18.30
N VAL A 59 8.15 -0.07 -18.16
CA VAL A 59 6.74 -0.04 -17.79
C VAL A 59 6.56 0.28 -16.31
N PRO A 60 5.71 1.27 -15.96
CA PRO A 60 5.45 1.64 -14.58
C PRO A 60 4.88 0.48 -13.76
N ILE A 61 5.32 0.37 -12.50
CA ILE A 61 4.82 -0.61 -11.56
C ILE A 61 4.07 0.11 -10.46
N VAL A 62 2.85 -0.34 -10.21
CA VAL A 62 2.01 0.11 -9.11
C VAL A 62 1.88 -1.00 -8.08
N GLU A 63 2.14 -0.68 -6.81
CA GLU A 63 1.91 -1.60 -5.69
C GLU A 63 0.59 -1.25 -5.02
N ILE A 64 -0.23 -2.25 -4.73
CA ILE A 64 -1.45 -2.05 -3.95
C ILE A 64 -1.41 -2.84 -2.66
N ASP A 65 -2.01 -2.26 -1.60
CA ASP A 65 -2.05 -2.87 -0.29
C ASP A 65 -3.26 -2.37 0.51
N SER A 66 -3.67 -3.11 1.53
CA SER A 66 -4.74 -2.72 2.43
C SER A 66 -4.20 -2.30 3.79
N VAL A 67 -4.54 -1.10 4.24
CA VAL A 67 -4.16 -0.59 5.56
C VAL A 67 -5.37 -0.60 6.48
N GLU A 68 -5.39 -1.56 7.41
CA GLU A 68 -6.44 -1.65 8.42
C GLU A 68 -6.18 -0.70 9.60
N GLY A 69 -7.22 -0.02 10.07
CA GLY A 69 -7.23 0.70 11.33
C GLY A 69 -7.63 -0.24 12.48
N ARG A 70 -8.89 -0.20 12.86
CA ARG A 70 -9.51 -1.15 13.79
C ARG A 70 -10.05 -2.34 12.99
N LYS A 71 -9.85 -3.54 13.51
CA LYS A 71 -10.31 -4.76 12.86
C LYS A 71 -11.84 -4.78 12.69
N GLY A 72 -12.29 -5.01 11.46
CA GLY A 72 -13.73 -5.06 11.10
C GLY A 72 -14.38 -3.71 10.84
N GLY A 73 -13.63 -2.58 10.96
CA GLY A 73 -14.06 -1.25 10.53
C GLY A 73 -13.63 -0.93 9.09
N LYS A 74 -13.76 0.34 8.71
CA LYS A 74 -13.29 0.86 7.42
C LYS A 74 -11.79 0.60 7.23
N VAL A 75 -11.39 0.45 5.97
CA VAL A 75 -10.02 0.11 5.55
C VAL A 75 -9.58 1.02 4.41
N LEU A 76 -8.29 1.33 4.34
CA LEU A 76 -7.72 2.04 3.20
C LEU A 76 -7.19 1.05 2.18
N LEU A 77 -7.50 1.25 0.90
CA LEU A 77 -6.72 0.72 -0.21
C LEU A 77 -5.64 1.76 -0.54
N THR A 78 -4.39 1.37 -0.47
CA THR A 78 -3.27 2.21 -0.90
C THR A 78 -2.80 1.78 -2.28
N VAL A 79 -2.49 2.76 -3.11
CA VAL A 79 -2.00 2.61 -4.49
C VAL A 79 -0.70 3.38 -4.59
N PHE A 80 0.41 2.67 -4.71
CA PHE A 80 1.74 3.24 -4.66
C PHE A 80 2.46 3.12 -6.00
N PHE A 81 2.91 4.22 -6.55
CA PHE A 81 3.66 4.30 -7.80
C PHE A 81 5.16 4.22 -7.53
N ARG A 82 5.82 3.12 -7.94
CA ARG A 82 7.25 2.89 -7.67
C ARG A 82 8.16 3.99 -8.22
N ASN A 83 7.89 4.46 -9.42
CA ASN A 83 8.75 5.41 -10.14
C ASN A 83 8.74 6.84 -9.56
N SER A 84 7.61 7.28 -8.99
CA SER A 84 7.45 8.60 -8.39
C SER A 84 7.39 8.59 -6.87
N THR A 85 7.25 7.39 -6.26
CA THR A 85 6.95 7.18 -4.85
C THR A 85 5.67 7.88 -4.37
N LEU A 86 4.79 8.26 -5.32
CA LEU A 86 3.49 8.81 -5.01
C LEU A 86 2.59 7.70 -4.46
N MET A 87 1.76 8.04 -3.48
CA MET A 87 0.75 7.13 -2.96
C MET A 87 -0.62 7.79 -3.00
N LEU A 88 -1.60 7.08 -3.53
CA LEU A 88 -3.01 7.38 -3.35
C LEU A 88 -3.58 6.49 -2.25
N ALA A 89 -4.68 6.91 -1.64
CA ALA A 89 -5.41 6.08 -0.70
C ALA A 89 -6.92 6.30 -0.85
N PHE A 90 -7.66 5.19 -0.77
CA PHE A 90 -9.12 5.17 -0.92
C PHE A 90 -9.75 4.52 0.29
N LEU A 91 -10.73 5.20 0.88
CA LEU A 91 -11.47 4.70 2.03
C LEU A 91 -12.54 3.73 1.57
N ARG A 92 -12.53 2.51 2.13
CA ARG A 92 -13.50 1.46 1.83
C ARG A 92 -14.21 1.04 3.11
N ASP A 93 -15.52 0.79 3.02
CA ASP A 93 -16.31 0.41 4.18
C ASP A 93 -15.97 -1.01 4.67
N ARG A 94 -15.60 -1.90 3.75
CA ARG A 94 -15.25 -3.29 4.05
C ARG A 94 -14.04 -3.74 3.22
N ASN A 95 -13.26 -4.66 3.77
CA ASN A 95 -12.13 -5.27 3.06
C ASN A 95 -12.59 -6.46 2.22
N THR A 96 -13.14 -6.19 1.02
CA THR A 96 -13.66 -7.18 0.07
C THR A 96 -13.10 -6.97 -1.32
N ALA A 97 -13.10 -8.02 -2.16
CA ALA A 97 -12.66 -7.93 -3.55
C ALA A 97 -13.49 -6.90 -4.32
N ARG A 98 -14.82 -6.93 -4.15
CA ARG A 98 -15.73 -5.99 -4.77
C ARG A 98 -15.37 -4.53 -4.46
N SER A 99 -15.06 -4.21 -3.20
CA SER A 99 -14.70 -2.83 -2.84
C SER A 99 -13.35 -2.39 -3.42
N VAL A 100 -12.46 -3.32 -3.79
CA VAL A 100 -11.24 -3.01 -4.55
C VAL A 100 -11.57 -2.75 -6.01
N THR A 101 -12.37 -3.60 -6.63
CA THR A 101 -12.75 -3.42 -8.05
C THR A 101 -13.52 -2.12 -8.24
N GLU A 102 -14.44 -1.74 -7.34
CA GLU A 102 -15.16 -0.45 -7.36
C GLU A 102 -14.20 0.76 -7.36
N VAL A 103 -13.07 0.71 -6.63
CA VAL A 103 -12.05 1.77 -6.67
C VAL A 103 -11.35 1.82 -8.04
N PHE A 104 -11.02 0.67 -8.63
CA PHE A 104 -10.36 0.64 -9.94
C PHE A 104 -11.30 1.05 -11.08
N GLU A 105 -12.60 0.76 -11.00
CA GLU A 105 -13.61 1.29 -11.92
C GLU A 105 -13.70 2.81 -11.81
N TRP A 106 -13.82 3.36 -10.59
CA TRP A 106 -13.82 4.79 -10.37
C TRP A 106 -12.56 5.47 -10.93
N LEU A 107 -11.37 4.87 -10.73
CA LEU A 107 -10.12 5.36 -11.31
C LEU A 107 -10.15 5.35 -12.84
N TYR A 108 -10.69 4.28 -13.43
CA TYR A 108 -10.81 4.16 -14.88
C TYR A 108 -11.76 5.21 -15.47
N GLU A 109 -12.93 5.41 -14.86
CA GLU A 109 -13.90 6.43 -15.27
C GLU A 109 -13.34 7.85 -15.12
N THR A 110 -12.63 8.13 -14.02
CA THR A 110 -12.06 9.47 -13.74
C THR A 110 -10.92 9.82 -14.69
N LEU A 111 -10.05 8.87 -15.01
CA LEU A 111 -8.84 9.08 -15.81
C LEU A 111 -9.08 8.90 -17.32
N GLY A 112 -10.06 8.10 -17.69
CA GLY A 112 -10.24 7.62 -19.05
C GLY A 112 -9.24 6.53 -19.44
N HIS A 113 -9.55 5.82 -20.51
CA HIS A 113 -8.81 4.62 -20.97
C HIS A 113 -7.30 4.88 -21.13
N GLU A 114 -6.93 5.90 -21.88
CA GLU A 114 -5.52 6.19 -22.22
C GLU A 114 -4.68 6.46 -20.98
N GLN A 115 -5.14 7.35 -20.08
CA GLN A 115 -4.41 7.71 -18.88
C GLN A 115 -4.36 6.55 -17.89
N TYR A 116 -5.46 5.80 -17.76
CA TYR A 116 -5.49 4.63 -16.90
C TYR A 116 -4.47 3.57 -17.35
N CYS A 117 -4.45 3.19 -18.63
CA CYS A 117 -3.50 2.20 -19.16
C CYS A 117 -2.04 2.68 -19.02
N ARG A 118 -1.79 3.98 -19.13
CA ARG A 118 -0.47 4.57 -18.92
C ARG A 118 -0.01 4.53 -17.45
N LEU A 119 -0.93 4.70 -16.52
CA LEU A 119 -0.63 4.77 -15.08
C LEU A 119 -0.62 3.40 -14.40
N PHE A 120 -1.47 2.48 -14.83
CA PHE A 120 -1.73 1.18 -14.20
C PHE A 120 -1.40 -0.04 -15.10
N PRO A 121 -0.33 -0.02 -15.90
CA PRO A 121 -0.06 -1.15 -16.79
C PRO A 121 0.30 -2.43 -16.02
N ILE A 122 0.98 -2.30 -14.88
CA ILE A 122 1.36 -3.41 -13.99
C ILE A 122 0.95 -3.08 -12.55
N ILE A 123 0.18 -3.97 -11.95
CA ILE A 123 -0.25 -3.89 -10.56
C ILE A 123 0.32 -5.09 -9.80
N LEU A 124 1.07 -4.82 -8.73
CA LEU A 124 1.64 -5.84 -7.86
C LEU A 124 0.93 -5.78 -6.49
N THR A 125 0.43 -6.93 -6.03
CA THR A 125 -0.28 -7.05 -4.77
C THR A 125 0.19 -8.25 -3.95
N ASP A 126 -0.25 -8.34 -2.70
CA ASP A 126 -0.13 -9.56 -1.91
C ASP A 126 -1.28 -10.53 -2.23
N ARG A 127 -1.32 -11.66 -1.53
CA ARG A 127 -2.37 -12.69 -1.68
C ARG A 127 -3.50 -12.50 -0.68
N GLY A 128 -3.89 -11.25 -0.39
CA GLY A 128 -5.04 -10.94 0.45
C GLY A 128 -6.35 -11.41 -0.18
N SER A 129 -7.34 -11.73 0.66
CA SER A 129 -8.67 -12.15 0.18
C SER A 129 -9.40 -11.06 -0.61
N GLU A 130 -9.03 -9.81 -0.39
CA GLU A 130 -9.54 -8.64 -1.12
C GLU A 130 -9.00 -8.48 -2.53
N PHE A 131 -7.95 -9.23 -2.89
CA PHE A 131 -7.32 -9.18 -4.22
C PHE A 131 -7.59 -10.46 -5.04
N THR A 132 -8.69 -11.15 -4.77
CA THR A 132 -9.03 -12.43 -5.41
C THR A 132 -9.77 -12.30 -6.73
N ASP A 133 -10.10 -11.09 -7.15
CA ASP A 133 -10.72 -10.81 -8.44
C ASP A 133 -9.80 -9.94 -9.34
N PRO A 134 -8.70 -10.51 -9.85
CA PRO A 134 -7.79 -9.78 -10.73
C PRO A 134 -8.42 -9.46 -12.09
N VAL A 135 -9.35 -10.29 -12.57
CA VAL A 135 -9.94 -10.13 -13.91
C VAL A 135 -10.72 -8.82 -14.02
N SER A 136 -11.51 -8.48 -13.00
CA SER A 136 -12.26 -7.22 -12.97
C SER A 136 -11.34 -5.99 -12.86
N ILE A 137 -10.10 -6.14 -12.38
CA ILE A 137 -9.11 -5.06 -12.38
C ILE A 137 -8.42 -4.96 -13.75
N GLU A 138 -8.11 -6.12 -14.36
CA GLU A 138 -7.35 -6.21 -15.60
C GLU A 138 -8.15 -5.85 -16.85
N CYS A 139 -9.45 -6.13 -16.84
CA CYS A 139 -10.31 -5.99 -18.01
C CYS A 139 -11.43 -4.97 -17.78
N THR A 140 -11.84 -4.31 -18.86
CA THR A 140 -13.08 -3.52 -18.90
C THR A 140 -14.30 -4.44 -18.99
N GLU A 141 -15.51 -3.91 -18.81
CA GLU A 141 -16.76 -4.66 -19.02
C GLU A 141 -16.87 -5.23 -20.45
N LEU A 142 -16.23 -4.60 -21.42
CA LEU A 142 -16.18 -5.05 -22.82
C LEU A 142 -15.10 -6.13 -23.06
N GLY A 143 -14.34 -6.51 -22.02
CA GLY A 143 -13.27 -7.51 -22.11
C GLY A 143 -11.94 -6.99 -22.65
N GLU A 144 -11.78 -5.68 -22.81
CA GLU A 144 -10.50 -5.07 -23.21
C GLU A 144 -9.52 -5.08 -22.03
N VAL A 145 -8.29 -5.52 -22.29
CA VAL A 145 -7.23 -5.54 -21.26
C VAL A 145 -6.71 -4.13 -21.02
N ARG A 146 -6.80 -3.63 -19.78
CA ARG A 146 -6.35 -2.30 -19.36
C ARG A 146 -5.17 -2.32 -18.37
N SER A 147 -4.91 -3.46 -17.73
CA SER A 147 -3.78 -3.64 -16.81
C SER A 147 -3.41 -5.12 -16.65
N ARG A 148 -2.33 -5.41 -15.94
CA ARG A 148 -1.95 -6.77 -15.54
C ARG A 148 -1.69 -6.81 -14.05
N VAL A 149 -2.31 -7.77 -13.36
CA VAL A 149 -2.18 -7.97 -11.92
C VAL A 149 -1.23 -9.14 -11.63
N PHE A 150 -0.27 -8.92 -10.72
CA PHE A 150 0.64 -9.94 -10.25
C PHE A 150 0.63 -10.02 -8.73
N TYR A 151 1.00 -11.18 -8.19
CA TYR A 151 0.98 -11.46 -6.76
C TYR A 151 2.37 -11.75 -6.21
N CYS A 152 2.71 -11.10 -5.10
CA CYS A 152 3.90 -11.43 -4.34
C CYS A 152 3.85 -12.86 -3.80
N ASN A 153 5.02 -13.44 -3.53
CA ASN A 153 5.11 -14.73 -2.86
C ASN A 153 4.63 -14.63 -1.40
N PRO A 154 4.01 -15.69 -0.84
CA PRO A 154 3.54 -15.67 0.53
C PRO A 154 4.66 -15.34 1.52
N GLN A 155 4.38 -14.46 2.48
CA GLN A 155 5.31 -14.04 3.54
C GLN A 155 6.60 -13.34 3.04
N ARG A 156 6.62 -12.84 1.82
CA ARG A 156 7.73 -12.08 1.22
C ARG A 156 7.37 -10.60 1.15
N SER A 157 7.34 -9.92 2.30
CA SER A 157 7.09 -8.48 2.39
C SER A 157 8.18 -7.64 1.70
N ASP A 158 9.40 -8.18 1.60
CA ASP A 158 10.51 -7.57 0.90
C ASP A 158 10.22 -7.30 -0.59
N GLN A 159 9.32 -8.03 -1.22
CA GLN A 159 8.90 -7.84 -2.61
C GLN A 159 8.06 -6.56 -2.81
N LYS A 160 7.46 -6.01 -1.74
CA LYS A 160 6.69 -4.75 -1.67
C LYS A 160 7.33 -3.70 -0.76
N GLY A 161 8.63 -3.76 -0.52
CA GLY A 161 9.33 -2.91 0.45
C GLY A 161 9.22 -1.41 0.19
N SER A 162 8.96 -0.99 -1.05
CA SER A 162 8.83 0.43 -1.39
C SER A 162 7.56 1.07 -0.82
N CYS A 163 6.46 0.32 -0.78
CA CYS A 163 5.18 0.76 -0.23
C CYS A 163 5.23 0.89 1.30
N GLU A 164 5.92 -0.03 2.00
CA GLU A 164 5.99 -0.07 3.47
C GLU A 164 6.54 1.24 4.07
N VAL A 165 7.58 1.82 3.45
CA VAL A 165 8.16 3.09 3.91
C VAL A 165 7.13 4.24 3.86
N THR A 166 6.27 4.26 2.85
CA THR A 166 5.23 5.30 2.72
C THR A 166 4.07 5.05 3.68
N HIS A 167 3.77 3.79 4.01
CA HIS A 167 2.80 3.45 5.06
C HIS A 167 3.20 3.99 6.45
N GLU A 168 4.50 4.19 6.71
CA GLU A 168 4.93 4.84 7.97
C GLU A 168 4.38 6.27 8.08
N PHE A 169 4.29 7.03 6.98
CA PHE A 169 3.69 8.37 6.99
C PHE A 169 2.19 8.30 7.32
N ILE A 170 1.47 7.33 6.74
CA ILE A 170 0.07 7.09 7.12
C ILE A 170 -0.02 6.80 8.62
N ARG A 171 0.89 5.97 9.16
CA ARG A 171 0.89 5.59 10.59
C ARG A 171 1.29 6.71 11.54
N ARG A 172 1.96 7.75 11.07
CA ARG A 172 2.20 8.98 11.85
C ARG A 172 0.91 9.79 12.05
N ILE A 173 0.02 9.81 11.05
CA ILE A 173 -1.25 10.53 11.09
C ILE A 173 -2.35 9.65 11.70
N LEU A 174 -2.40 8.39 11.28
CA LEU A 174 -3.37 7.37 11.72
C LEU A 174 -2.63 6.20 12.41
N PRO A 175 -2.32 6.27 13.71
CA PRO A 175 -1.64 5.21 14.44
C PRO A 175 -2.37 3.87 14.39
N LYS A 176 -1.64 2.77 14.59
CA LYS A 176 -2.25 1.42 14.63
C LYS A 176 -3.35 1.35 15.68
N GLY A 177 -4.49 0.77 15.30
CA GLY A 177 -5.65 0.63 16.18
C GLY A 177 -6.61 1.82 16.16
N THR A 178 -6.27 2.92 15.45
CA THR A 178 -7.22 4.01 15.21
C THR A 178 -8.36 3.50 14.32
N SER A 179 -9.63 3.79 14.70
CA SER A 179 -10.76 3.53 13.83
C SER A 179 -10.80 4.53 12.67
N PHE A 180 -11.13 4.05 11.49
CA PHE A 180 -11.35 4.89 10.30
C PHE A 180 -12.83 5.17 10.05
N ASP A 181 -13.73 4.68 10.91
CA ASP A 181 -15.19 4.70 10.69
C ASP A 181 -15.74 6.13 10.61
N HIS A 182 -15.10 7.07 11.33
CA HIS A 182 -15.47 8.48 11.35
C HIS A 182 -14.88 9.31 10.21
N LEU A 183 -13.97 8.72 9.43
CA LEU A 183 -13.31 9.41 8.32
C LEU A 183 -14.15 9.36 7.05
N GLN A 184 -13.95 10.38 6.23
CA GLN A 184 -14.49 10.52 4.88
C GLN A 184 -13.36 10.47 3.85
N GLN A 185 -13.68 10.23 2.57
CA GLN A 185 -12.68 10.23 1.51
C GLN A 185 -11.94 11.58 1.41
N SER A 186 -12.62 12.70 1.69
CA SER A 186 -11.99 14.03 1.75
C SER A 186 -10.88 14.14 2.81
N ASP A 187 -11.02 13.48 3.96
CA ASP A 187 -10.00 13.46 5.00
C ASP A 187 -8.77 12.66 4.51
N ILE A 188 -9.01 11.58 3.75
CA ILE A 188 -7.94 10.77 3.15
C ILE A 188 -7.21 11.54 2.05
N LEU A 189 -7.94 12.26 1.19
CA LEU A 189 -7.34 13.10 0.14
C LEU A 189 -6.46 14.22 0.74
N LEU A 190 -6.93 14.86 1.81
CA LEU A 190 -6.14 15.85 2.56
C LEU A 190 -4.85 15.19 3.10
N MET A 191 -4.97 14.05 3.76
CA MET A 191 -3.83 13.31 4.30
C MET A 191 -2.82 12.96 3.19
N MET A 192 -3.29 12.43 2.04
CA MET A 192 -2.43 12.07 0.93
C MET A 192 -1.78 13.28 0.27
N SER A 193 -2.47 14.42 0.20
CA SER A 193 -1.90 15.68 -0.27
C SER A 193 -0.71 16.11 0.56
N HIS A 194 -0.80 16.07 1.89
CA HIS A 194 0.32 16.36 2.79
C HIS A 194 1.47 15.35 2.65
N ILE A 195 1.17 14.04 2.60
CA ILE A 195 2.19 12.98 2.48
C ILE A 195 2.95 13.10 1.16
N ASN A 196 2.24 13.35 0.06
CA ASN A 196 2.84 13.42 -1.26
C ASN A 196 3.59 14.73 -1.51
N SER A 197 3.23 15.81 -0.82
CA SER A 197 3.93 17.10 -0.90
C SER A 197 5.20 17.14 -0.03
N TYR A 198 5.35 16.20 0.93
CA TYR A 198 6.53 16.11 1.76
C TYR A 198 7.78 15.77 0.95
N THR A 199 8.83 16.61 1.07
CA THR A 199 10.11 16.42 0.38
C THR A 199 10.90 15.26 0.97
N ARG A 200 11.54 14.46 0.13
CA ARG A 200 12.27 13.25 0.53
C ARG A 200 13.70 13.30 0.06
N LYS A 201 14.66 13.07 0.94
CA LYS A 201 16.08 12.98 0.58
C LYS A 201 16.35 11.95 -0.53
N LYS A 202 15.65 10.82 -0.49
CA LYS A 202 15.72 9.76 -1.50
C LYS A 202 15.30 10.24 -2.91
N LEU A 203 14.52 11.31 -3.00
CA LEU A 203 14.09 11.94 -4.24
C LEU A 203 14.86 13.24 -4.54
N ASN A 204 16.12 13.34 -4.13
CA ASN A 204 16.94 14.55 -4.29
C ASN A 204 16.23 15.81 -3.73
N ASN A 205 15.59 15.68 -2.57
CA ASN A 205 14.78 16.72 -1.91
C ASN A 205 13.56 17.19 -2.73
N GLN A 206 13.08 16.38 -3.67
CA GLN A 206 11.81 16.59 -4.36
C GLN A 206 10.67 15.93 -3.57
N SER A 207 9.45 16.39 -3.83
CA SER A 207 8.24 15.73 -3.36
C SER A 207 7.76 14.69 -4.38
N ALA A 208 7.04 13.67 -3.88
CA ALA A 208 6.41 12.68 -4.74
C ALA A 208 5.37 13.32 -5.68
N HIS A 209 4.67 14.36 -5.21
CA HIS A 209 3.72 15.15 -6.00
C HIS A 209 4.41 15.74 -7.24
N ARG A 210 5.50 16.49 -7.04
CA ARG A 210 6.23 17.13 -8.15
C ARG A 210 6.82 16.12 -9.12
N LEU A 211 7.39 15.03 -8.61
CA LEU A 211 7.96 14.00 -9.46
C LEU A 211 6.88 13.32 -10.31
N PHE A 212 5.72 13.03 -9.72
CA PHE A 212 4.59 12.45 -10.46
C PHE A 212 4.06 13.42 -11.53
N SER A 213 3.86 14.70 -11.19
CA SER A 213 3.44 15.73 -12.13
C SER A 213 4.43 15.91 -13.29
N PHE A 214 5.72 15.83 -13.00
CA PHE A 214 6.75 15.86 -14.06
C PHE A 214 6.66 14.67 -15.03
N LEU A 215 6.36 13.46 -14.51
CA LEU A 215 6.30 12.24 -15.33
C LEU A 215 4.98 12.11 -16.12
N TYR A 216 3.87 12.58 -15.55
CA TYR A 216 2.53 12.27 -16.05
C TYR A 216 1.69 13.49 -16.40
N GLY A 217 2.13 14.70 -16.01
CA GLY A 217 1.41 15.95 -16.21
C GLY A 217 0.70 16.45 -14.95
N ASP A 218 0.40 17.75 -14.94
CA ASP A 218 -0.12 18.46 -13.76
C ASP A 218 -1.64 18.30 -13.54
N THR A 219 -2.35 17.72 -14.51
CA THR A 219 -3.82 17.63 -14.47
C THR A 219 -4.34 16.40 -13.74
N ILE A 220 -3.55 15.33 -13.66
CA ILE A 220 -3.97 14.02 -13.13
C ILE A 220 -4.21 14.09 -11.61
N LEU A 221 -3.28 14.65 -10.84
CA LEU A 221 -3.42 14.70 -9.39
C LEU A 221 -4.61 15.55 -8.93
N PRO A 222 -4.86 16.75 -9.51
CA PRO A 222 -6.07 17.51 -9.21
C PRO A 222 -7.36 16.76 -9.56
N SER A 223 -7.43 16.03 -10.68
CA SER A 223 -8.63 15.24 -11.04
C SER A 223 -8.91 14.10 -10.04
N LEU A 224 -7.86 13.59 -9.38
CA LEU A 224 -7.95 12.61 -8.30
C LEU A 224 -8.12 13.25 -6.90
N GLY A 225 -8.28 14.58 -6.82
CA GLY A 225 -8.46 15.32 -5.57
C GLY A 225 -7.20 15.52 -4.74
N ILE A 226 -6.00 15.26 -5.29
CA ILE A 226 -4.71 15.47 -4.64
C ILE A 226 -4.17 16.86 -4.99
N GLN A 227 -3.82 17.63 -3.97
CA GLN A 227 -3.30 18.99 -4.11
C GLN A 227 -1.85 19.10 -3.63
N GLU A 228 -1.08 20.00 -4.21
CA GLU A 228 0.24 20.34 -3.67
C GLU A 228 0.08 21.24 -2.44
N ILE A 229 0.69 20.84 -1.33
CA ILE A 229 0.71 21.59 -0.07
C ILE A 229 2.05 22.32 0.04
N PRO A 230 2.06 23.64 0.31
CA PRO A 230 3.29 24.39 0.55
C PRO A 230 4.13 23.76 1.67
N ALA A 231 5.44 23.82 1.54
CA ALA A 231 6.36 23.13 2.47
C ALA A 231 6.15 23.53 3.95
N ASN A 232 5.81 24.80 4.19
CA ASN A 232 5.58 25.32 5.56
C ASN A 232 4.27 24.84 6.19
N ASP A 233 3.32 24.40 5.36
CA ASP A 233 1.98 23.99 5.80
C ASP A 233 1.85 22.48 5.96
N ILE A 234 2.91 21.72 5.62
CA ILE A 234 2.91 20.25 5.70
C ILE A 234 2.78 19.81 7.15
N ASN A 235 1.74 19.05 7.43
CA ASN A 235 1.47 18.46 8.73
C ASN A 235 1.34 16.94 8.62
N LEU A 236 2.26 16.20 9.24
CA LEU A 236 2.28 14.73 9.28
C LEU A 236 2.01 14.20 10.70
N THR A 237 1.12 14.85 11.42
CA THR A 237 0.74 14.46 12.79
C THR A 237 -0.76 14.12 12.86
N PRO A 238 -1.21 13.40 13.91
CA PRO A 238 -2.63 13.10 14.10
C PRO A 238 -3.55 14.33 14.21
N ARG A 239 -2.98 15.52 14.42
CA ARG A 239 -3.75 16.80 14.49
C ARG A 239 -4.34 17.18 13.13
N LEU A 240 -3.77 16.69 12.02
CA LEU A 240 -4.24 16.99 10.67
C LEU A 240 -5.72 16.63 10.46
N LEU A 241 -6.16 15.50 11.01
CA LEU A 241 -7.52 14.95 10.84
C LEU A 241 -8.39 15.10 12.08
N LYS A 242 -7.94 15.84 13.10
CA LYS A 242 -8.79 16.19 14.26
C LYS A 242 -9.68 17.37 13.87
N LYS A 243 -10.96 17.10 13.78
CA LYS A 243 -12.02 18.12 13.75
C LYS A 243 -12.33 18.57 15.16
#